data_89118bbee1b5662e8a600a038f354e78
#
_entry.id   89118bbee1b5662e8a600a038f354e78
#
_cell.length_a   1.000
_cell.length_b   1.000
_cell.length_c   1.000
_cell.angle_alpha   90.00
_cell.angle_beta   90.00
_cell.angle_gamma   90.00
#
_symmetry.space_group_name_H-M   'P 1'
#
loop_
_entity.id
_entity.type
_entity.pdbx_description
1 polymer ?
#
loop_
_entity_poly.entity_id
_entity_poly.type
_entity_poly.pdbx_seq_one_letter_code
_entity_poly.pdbx_strand_id
1 'polypeptide(L)'
;MSEPTATGSAAGKAKGTRFVVARWILDQTMRLVGGTAVLFICAGRIDWGAGWAYQALTLSYVVGTAAVLIPGNLELLAERLSPRKGAKTWDMLIMSMVGLGLTALYVVGGLDQRHGWSVGIAPAGQIAGAVVMGLGYALAVWAIAANRFFSLIVRIQVERGHVVATAGPYRWVRHPAYVGAILGYLAGPILLGSWWALLPGGLSALLMVVRTALEDRTLLRELEGYPVYASQVRRRLIPGVW
;
A
#
# COMPACT_ATOMS: atom_id res chain seq x y z
N MET A 1 -11.40 -10.01 50.50
CA MET A 1 -11.35 -10.22 49.06
C MET A 1 -11.36 -8.84 48.41
N SER A 2 -10.19 -8.34 48.01
CA SER A 2 -10.03 -7.02 47.40
C SER A 2 -10.19 -7.17 45.88
N GLU A 3 -11.17 -6.44 45.31
CA GLU A 3 -11.37 -6.35 43.86
C GLU A 3 -10.11 -5.80 43.17
N PRO A 4 -9.67 -6.37 42.02
CA PRO A 4 -8.56 -5.83 41.26
C PRO A 4 -9.02 -4.52 40.60
N THR A 5 -8.35 -3.43 40.97
CA THR A 5 -8.63 -2.05 40.53
C THR A 5 -8.60 -1.91 39.02
N ALA A 6 -9.69 -1.43 38.44
CA ALA A 6 -9.91 -1.15 37.00
C ALA A 6 -8.84 -0.18 36.36
N THR A 7 -8.13 0.55 37.19
CA THR A 7 -7.06 1.50 36.79
C THR A 7 -5.81 0.83 36.20
N GLY A 8 -5.42 -0.36 36.67
CA GLY A 8 -4.26 -1.10 36.13
C GLY A 8 -4.48 -1.63 34.70
N SER A 9 -5.72 -1.98 34.36
CA SER A 9 -6.10 -2.48 33.04
C SER A 9 -6.08 -1.37 31.98
N ALA A 10 -6.55 -0.18 32.31
CA ALA A 10 -6.59 0.97 31.39
C ALA A 10 -5.18 1.51 31.07
N ALA A 11 -4.32 1.62 32.09
CA ALA A 11 -2.94 2.05 31.92
C ALA A 11 -2.11 1.05 31.08
N GLY A 12 -2.32 -0.25 31.25
CA GLY A 12 -1.70 -1.30 30.47
C GLY A 12 -2.11 -1.26 28.98
N LYS A 13 -3.40 -1.09 28.70
CA LYS A 13 -3.93 -0.91 27.33
C LYS A 13 -3.37 0.35 26.66
N ALA A 14 -3.33 1.48 27.36
CA ALA A 14 -2.79 2.74 26.83
C ALA A 14 -1.29 2.63 26.50
N LYS A 15 -0.51 1.93 27.33
CA LYS A 15 0.93 1.67 27.09
C LYS A 15 1.14 0.77 25.88
N GLY A 16 0.33 -0.28 25.73
CA GLY A 16 0.34 -1.16 24.54
C GLY A 16 0.01 -0.41 23.25
N THR A 17 -1.01 0.43 23.27
CA THR A 17 -1.41 1.28 22.14
C THR A 17 -0.28 2.22 21.70
N ARG A 18 0.33 2.95 22.64
CA ARG A 18 1.45 3.86 22.34
C ARG A 18 2.64 3.13 21.74
N PHE A 19 2.96 1.93 22.23
CA PHE A 19 4.04 1.10 21.67
C PHE A 19 3.77 0.68 20.22
N VAL A 20 2.55 0.21 19.92
CA VAL A 20 2.15 -0.19 18.56
C VAL A 20 2.25 0.99 17.60
N VAL A 21 1.72 2.15 17.98
CA VAL A 21 1.76 3.37 17.16
C VAL A 21 3.20 3.82 16.92
N ALA A 22 4.02 3.91 17.99
CA ALA A 22 5.42 4.32 17.87
C ALA A 22 6.24 3.38 16.98
N ARG A 23 6.05 2.07 17.11
CA ARG A 23 6.72 1.07 16.27
C ARG A 23 6.31 1.18 14.81
N TRP A 24 5.02 1.41 14.54
CA TRP A 24 4.54 1.61 13.17
C TRP A 24 5.11 2.90 12.56
N ILE A 25 5.10 4.02 13.31
CA ILE A 25 5.69 5.29 12.85
C ILE A 25 7.17 5.08 12.54
N LEU A 26 7.91 4.41 13.39
CA LEU A 26 9.34 4.12 13.18
C LEU A 26 9.54 3.30 11.88
N ASP A 27 8.75 2.23 11.66
CA ASP A 27 8.83 1.40 10.45
C ASP A 27 8.55 2.24 9.19
N GLN A 28 7.49 3.07 9.19
CA GLN A 28 7.17 3.93 8.05
C GLN A 28 8.25 5.00 7.82
N THR A 29 8.78 5.59 8.88
CA THR A 29 9.87 6.58 8.80
C THR A 29 11.12 5.94 8.20
N MET A 30 11.53 4.76 8.67
CA MET A 30 12.69 4.04 8.13
C MET A 30 12.53 3.70 6.65
N ARG A 31 11.33 3.28 6.22
CA ARG A 31 11.02 3.01 4.81
C ARG A 31 11.08 4.28 3.96
N LEU A 32 10.48 5.37 4.44
CA LEU A 32 10.46 6.65 3.73
C LEU A 32 11.88 7.23 3.62
N VAL A 33 12.63 7.28 4.72
CA VAL A 33 14.00 7.78 4.75
C VAL A 33 14.91 6.90 3.90
N GLY A 34 14.83 5.57 4.03
CA GLY A 34 15.62 4.63 3.26
C GLY A 34 15.33 4.74 1.75
N GLY A 35 14.05 4.80 1.35
CA GLY A 35 13.66 5.00 -0.04
C GLY A 35 14.12 6.35 -0.59
N THR A 36 13.97 7.43 0.19
CA THR A 36 14.48 8.76 -0.16
C THR A 36 16.00 8.73 -0.36
N ALA A 37 16.73 8.13 0.57
CA ALA A 37 18.18 8.01 0.47
C ALA A 37 18.60 7.25 -0.79
N VAL A 38 17.98 6.10 -1.07
CA VAL A 38 18.27 5.31 -2.29
C VAL A 38 18.03 6.15 -3.53
N LEU A 39 16.85 6.81 -3.64
CA LEU A 39 16.49 7.62 -4.80
C LEU A 39 17.50 8.74 -5.06
N PHE A 40 17.84 9.54 -4.04
CA PHE A 40 18.71 10.71 -4.19
C PHE A 40 20.20 10.37 -4.27
N ILE A 41 20.67 9.30 -3.61
CA ILE A 41 22.04 8.77 -3.79
C ILE A 41 22.23 8.31 -5.24
N CYS A 42 21.27 7.57 -5.81
CA CYS A 42 21.33 7.15 -7.21
C CYS A 42 21.24 8.34 -8.17
N ALA A 43 20.40 9.34 -7.88
CA ALA A 43 20.30 10.55 -8.66
C ALA A 43 21.57 11.43 -8.63
N GLY A 44 22.38 11.31 -7.58
CA GLY A 44 23.61 12.09 -7.39
C GLY A 44 23.37 13.59 -7.13
N ARG A 45 22.12 14.00 -6.86
CA ARG A 45 21.71 15.39 -6.60
C ARG A 45 20.47 15.45 -5.72
N ILE A 46 20.39 16.47 -4.88
CA ILE A 46 19.25 16.68 -3.96
C ILE A 46 18.27 17.78 -4.43
N ASP A 47 18.62 18.55 -5.44
CA ASP A 47 17.83 19.64 -6.02
C ASP A 47 16.90 19.18 -7.14
N TRP A 48 16.39 17.95 -7.04
CA TRP A 48 15.51 17.32 -8.02
C TRP A 48 14.03 17.40 -7.58
N GLY A 49 13.29 18.37 -8.17
CA GLY A 49 11.91 18.66 -7.81
C GLY A 49 10.95 17.47 -7.98
N ALA A 50 11.09 16.69 -9.09
CA ALA A 50 10.25 15.50 -9.31
C ALA A 50 10.49 14.40 -8.25
N GLY A 51 11.75 14.21 -7.83
CA GLY A 51 12.09 13.31 -6.73
C GLY A 51 11.41 13.72 -5.42
N TRP A 52 11.45 15.01 -5.08
CA TRP A 52 10.76 15.52 -3.90
C TRP A 52 9.24 15.43 -4.00
N ALA A 53 8.65 15.70 -5.18
CA ALA A 53 7.22 15.53 -5.41
C ALA A 53 6.77 14.07 -5.21
N TYR A 54 7.57 13.11 -5.71
CA TYR A 54 7.33 11.68 -5.48
C TYR A 54 7.33 11.33 -3.98
N GLN A 55 8.33 11.82 -3.24
CA GLN A 55 8.42 11.55 -1.80
C GLN A 55 7.31 12.25 -0.99
N ALA A 56 6.92 13.47 -1.40
CA ALA A 56 5.79 14.17 -0.78
C ALA A 56 4.46 13.40 -0.95
N LEU A 57 4.21 12.85 -2.14
CA LEU A 57 3.05 11.99 -2.40
C LEU A 57 3.11 10.70 -1.58
N THR A 58 4.29 10.06 -1.49
CA THR A 58 4.48 8.87 -0.65
C THR A 58 4.25 9.18 0.83
N LEU A 59 4.75 10.29 1.32
CA LEU A 59 4.48 10.77 2.69
C LEU A 59 2.98 11.04 2.89
N SER A 60 2.30 11.66 1.93
CA SER A 60 0.85 11.93 2.02
C SER A 60 0.03 10.63 2.16
N TYR A 61 0.43 9.57 1.45
CA TYR A 61 -0.16 8.23 1.59
C TYR A 61 0.06 7.64 2.99
N VAL A 62 1.28 7.77 3.53
CA VAL A 62 1.60 7.31 4.89
C VAL A 62 0.79 8.07 5.93
N VAL A 63 0.73 9.40 5.83
CA VAL A 63 -0.06 10.26 6.72
C VAL A 63 -1.56 9.95 6.61
N GLY A 64 -2.10 9.81 5.40
CA GLY A 64 -3.49 9.42 5.18
C GLY A 64 -3.82 8.05 5.79
N THR A 65 -2.92 7.08 5.64
CA THR A 65 -3.07 5.76 6.26
C THR A 65 -3.02 5.87 7.80
N ALA A 66 -2.12 6.68 8.36
CA ALA A 66 -2.04 6.93 9.80
C ALA A 66 -3.33 7.57 10.35
N ALA A 67 -3.85 8.58 9.64
CA ALA A 67 -5.07 9.30 10.01
C ALA A 67 -6.30 8.37 10.06
N VAL A 68 -6.33 7.33 9.24
CA VAL A 68 -7.39 6.32 9.24
C VAL A 68 -7.18 5.26 10.33
N LEU A 69 -5.96 4.70 10.43
CA LEU A 69 -5.71 3.52 11.27
C LEU A 69 -5.54 3.86 12.75
N ILE A 70 -4.88 4.97 13.07
CA ILE A 70 -4.58 5.30 14.48
C ILE A 70 -5.86 5.56 15.29
N PRO A 71 -6.82 6.38 14.83
CA PRO A 71 -8.06 6.59 15.58
C PRO A 71 -9.09 5.47 15.39
N GLY A 72 -9.08 4.79 14.24
CA GLY A 72 -10.18 3.90 13.83
C GLY A 72 -9.92 2.41 13.95
N ASN A 73 -8.65 1.93 13.90
CA ASN A 73 -8.36 0.50 13.82
C ASN A 73 -6.95 0.14 14.30
N LEU A 74 -6.70 0.29 15.58
CA LEU A 74 -5.41 -0.08 16.22
C LEU A 74 -5.08 -1.57 16.09
N GLU A 75 -6.08 -2.44 16.03
CA GLU A 75 -5.88 -3.87 15.83
C GLU A 75 -5.29 -4.16 14.46
N LEU A 76 -5.77 -3.47 13.42
CA LEU A 76 -5.21 -3.57 12.08
C LEU A 76 -3.79 -2.99 12.01
N LEU A 77 -3.51 -1.94 12.80
CA LEU A 77 -2.17 -1.38 12.91
C LEU A 77 -1.20 -2.39 13.56
N ALA A 78 -1.62 -3.08 14.62
CA ALA A 78 -0.85 -4.13 15.27
C ALA A 78 -0.63 -5.34 14.34
N GLU A 79 -1.65 -5.72 13.58
CA GLU A 79 -1.59 -6.76 12.55
C GLU A 79 -0.49 -6.47 11.51
N ARG A 80 -0.39 -5.23 11.05
CA ARG A 80 0.63 -4.80 10.08
C ARG A 80 2.06 -4.89 10.59
N LEU A 81 2.26 -4.92 11.91
CA LEU A 81 3.57 -5.09 12.54
C LEU A 81 3.96 -6.57 12.75
N SER A 82 3.02 -7.49 12.57
CA SER A 82 3.23 -8.94 12.72
C SER A 82 2.78 -9.72 11.47
N PRO A 83 3.26 -9.36 10.29
CA PRO A 83 2.66 -9.75 9.01
C PRO A 83 2.81 -11.23 8.64
N ARG A 84 3.54 -12.03 9.42
CA ARG A 84 3.85 -13.43 9.03
C ARG A 84 2.88 -14.48 9.58
N LYS A 85 2.08 -14.16 10.59
CA LYS A 85 1.19 -15.14 11.22
C LYS A 85 -0.02 -15.44 10.32
N GLY A 86 -0.05 -16.65 9.76
CA GLY A 86 -1.11 -17.10 8.84
C GLY A 86 -0.98 -16.62 7.40
N ALA A 87 0.15 -16.01 7.02
CA ALA A 87 0.41 -15.60 5.64
C ALA A 87 0.52 -16.81 4.70
N LYS A 88 -0.08 -16.71 3.52
CA LYS A 88 0.13 -17.68 2.44
C LYS A 88 1.55 -17.54 1.89
N THR A 89 2.27 -18.64 1.67
CA THR A 89 3.67 -18.61 1.17
C THR A 89 3.80 -17.85 -0.17
N TRP A 90 2.86 -18.08 -1.08
CA TRP A 90 2.85 -17.40 -2.37
C TRP A 90 2.67 -15.88 -2.22
N ASP A 91 1.89 -15.42 -1.22
CA ASP A 91 1.66 -14.01 -0.95
C ASP A 91 2.94 -13.32 -0.44
N MET A 92 3.65 -13.99 0.47
CA MET A 92 4.94 -13.49 0.95
C MET A 92 5.97 -13.38 -0.17
N LEU A 93 6.01 -14.36 -1.09
CA LEU A 93 6.91 -14.33 -2.26
C LEU A 93 6.58 -13.14 -3.16
N ILE A 94 5.31 -12.99 -3.57
CA ILE A 94 4.87 -11.89 -4.43
C ILE A 94 5.17 -10.54 -3.78
N MET A 95 4.84 -10.36 -2.50
CA MET A 95 5.09 -9.09 -1.80
C MET A 95 6.58 -8.78 -1.63
N SER A 96 7.41 -9.80 -1.46
CA SER A 96 8.88 -9.63 -1.47
C SER A 96 9.38 -9.18 -2.84
N MET A 97 8.87 -9.78 -3.92
CA MET A 97 9.21 -9.38 -5.29
C MET A 97 8.71 -7.97 -5.61
N VAL A 98 7.51 -7.59 -5.17
CA VAL A 98 7.01 -6.20 -5.26
C VAL A 98 7.93 -5.24 -4.52
N GLY A 99 8.34 -5.59 -3.30
CA GLY A 99 9.29 -4.78 -2.52
C GLY A 99 10.63 -4.57 -3.24
N LEU A 100 11.18 -5.63 -3.84
CA LEU A 100 12.40 -5.55 -4.68
C LEU A 100 12.17 -4.68 -5.92
N GLY A 101 11.02 -4.85 -6.60
CA GLY A 101 10.64 -4.04 -7.75
C GLY A 101 10.53 -2.56 -7.42
N LEU A 102 9.95 -2.19 -6.26
CA LEU A 102 9.88 -0.80 -5.81
C LEU A 102 11.26 -0.24 -5.43
N THR A 103 12.13 -1.06 -4.85
CA THR A 103 13.52 -0.64 -4.60
C THR A 103 14.26 -0.41 -5.93
N ALA A 104 14.08 -1.31 -6.90
CA ALA A 104 14.63 -1.17 -8.24
C ALA A 104 14.08 0.08 -8.96
N LEU A 105 12.80 0.43 -8.75
CA LEU A 105 12.20 1.66 -9.28
C LEU A 105 12.93 2.90 -8.76
N TYR A 106 13.24 2.97 -7.46
CA TYR A 106 14.03 4.07 -6.89
C TYR A 106 15.43 4.12 -7.46
N VAL A 107 16.11 2.97 -7.55
CA VAL A 107 17.48 2.89 -8.10
C VAL A 107 17.50 3.33 -9.56
N VAL A 108 16.66 2.73 -10.40
CA VAL A 108 16.61 2.99 -11.82
C VAL A 108 16.17 4.43 -12.10
N GLY A 109 15.12 4.93 -11.41
CA GLY A 109 14.65 6.31 -11.56
C GLY A 109 15.71 7.34 -11.17
N GLY A 110 16.46 7.07 -10.07
CA GLY A 110 17.58 7.91 -9.65
C GLY A 110 18.75 7.87 -10.66
N LEU A 111 19.17 6.70 -11.10
CA LEU A 111 20.24 6.54 -12.08
C LEU A 111 19.88 7.15 -13.43
N ASP A 112 18.63 6.99 -13.86
CA ASP A 112 18.12 7.60 -15.09
C ASP A 112 18.20 9.14 -15.02
N GLN A 113 17.78 9.73 -13.90
CA GLN A 113 17.95 11.16 -13.65
C GLN A 113 19.43 11.59 -13.71
N ARG A 114 20.34 10.78 -13.18
CA ARG A 114 21.77 11.07 -13.14
C ARG A 114 22.43 10.99 -14.52
N HIS A 115 22.05 9.99 -15.30
CA HIS A 115 22.71 9.68 -16.58
C HIS A 115 21.93 10.15 -17.81
N GLY A 116 20.68 10.63 -17.62
CA GLY A 116 19.86 11.15 -18.70
C GLY A 116 19.47 10.09 -19.74
N TRP A 117 19.22 8.86 -19.32
CA TRP A 117 18.86 7.76 -20.23
C TRP A 117 17.48 7.98 -20.88
N SER A 118 16.54 8.54 -20.13
CA SER A 118 15.20 8.84 -20.62
C SER A 118 15.16 10.25 -21.20
N VAL A 119 14.70 10.35 -22.44
CA VAL A 119 14.48 11.63 -23.13
C VAL A 119 12.99 11.78 -23.40
N GLY A 120 12.47 12.99 -23.25
CA GLY A 120 11.16 13.35 -23.80
C GLY A 120 9.95 13.21 -22.90
N ILE A 121 10.07 12.95 -21.58
CA ILE A 121 8.93 13.12 -20.69
C ILE A 121 8.79 14.61 -20.35
N ALA A 122 7.85 15.26 -21.06
CA ALA A 122 7.56 16.68 -20.85
C ALA A 122 7.06 16.95 -19.39
N PRO A 123 7.26 18.16 -18.86
CA PRO A 123 6.75 18.54 -17.53
C PRO A 123 5.25 18.27 -17.35
N ALA A 124 4.45 18.45 -18.39
CA ALA A 124 3.02 18.11 -18.37
C ALA A 124 2.77 16.61 -18.11
N GLY A 125 3.62 15.73 -18.67
CA GLY A 125 3.56 14.28 -18.39
C GLY A 125 3.92 13.97 -16.95
N GLN A 126 4.95 14.61 -16.40
CA GLN A 126 5.32 14.44 -14.99
C GLN A 126 4.20 14.93 -14.04
N ILE A 127 3.56 16.05 -14.35
CA ILE A 127 2.39 16.55 -13.59
C ILE A 127 1.23 15.55 -13.69
N ALA A 128 0.93 15.03 -14.89
CA ALA A 128 -0.09 14.00 -15.06
C ALA A 128 0.23 12.75 -14.22
N GLY A 129 1.50 12.31 -14.22
CA GLY A 129 2.00 11.23 -13.37
C GLY A 129 1.76 11.51 -11.87
N ALA A 130 2.08 12.73 -11.41
CA ALA A 130 1.83 13.14 -10.02
C ALA A 130 0.33 13.09 -9.66
N VAL A 131 -0.53 13.59 -10.53
CA VAL A 131 -2.00 13.58 -10.33
C VAL A 131 -2.51 12.14 -10.26
N VAL A 132 -2.13 11.28 -11.21
CA VAL A 132 -2.58 9.87 -11.24
C VAL A 132 -2.08 9.11 -10.01
N MET A 133 -0.82 9.31 -9.62
CA MET A 133 -0.25 8.72 -8.40
C MET A 133 -0.99 9.18 -7.14
N GLY A 134 -1.28 10.48 -7.03
CA GLY A 134 -2.02 11.06 -5.91
C GLY A 134 -3.45 10.51 -5.81
N LEU A 135 -4.16 10.41 -6.94
CA LEU A 135 -5.50 9.80 -7.01
C LEU A 135 -5.46 8.31 -6.63
N GLY A 136 -4.44 7.58 -7.10
CA GLY A 136 -4.22 6.18 -6.72
C GLY A 136 -4.03 6.02 -5.21
N TYR A 137 -3.21 6.86 -4.59
CA TYR A 137 -2.99 6.85 -3.15
C TYR A 137 -4.24 7.25 -2.35
N ALA A 138 -4.99 8.25 -2.81
CA ALA A 138 -6.27 8.61 -2.21
C ALA A 138 -7.28 7.44 -2.26
N LEU A 139 -7.38 6.75 -3.40
CA LEU A 139 -8.22 5.56 -3.55
C LEU A 139 -7.78 4.44 -2.59
N ALA A 140 -6.46 4.19 -2.46
CA ALA A 140 -5.95 3.19 -1.55
C ALA A 140 -6.26 3.52 -0.08
N VAL A 141 -6.09 4.78 0.34
CA VAL A 141 -6.45 5.24 1.69
C VAL A 141 -7.96 5.09 1.94
N TRP A 142 -8.79 5.47 0.96
CA TRP A 142 -10.25 5.28 1.06
C TRP A 142 -10.64 3.81 1.19
N ALA A 143 -10.00 2.92 0.43
CA ALA A 143 -10.21 1.48 0.55
C ALA A 143 -9.82 0.95 1.94
N ILE A 144 -8.68 1.41 2.50
CA ILE A 144 -8.25 1.06 3.86
C ILE A 144 -9.28 1.54 4.89
N ALA A 145 -9.82 2.75 4.73
CA ALA A 145 -10.84 3.30 5.63
C ALA A 145 -12.15 2.50 5.60
N ALA A 146 -12.53 2.00 4.41
CA ALA A 146 -13.77 1.24 4.22
C ALA A 146 -13.67 -0.24 4.62
N ASN A 147 -12.47 -0.77 4.90
CA ASN A 147 -12.25 -2.19 5.21
C ASN A 147 -11.45 -2.38 6.51
N ARG A 148 -12.14 -2.66 7.61
CA ARG A 148 -11.53 -2.91 8.92
C ARG A 148 -10.62 -4.16 8.98
N PHE A 149 -10.68 -5.03 7.97
CA PHE A 149 -9.88 -6.26 7.85
C PHE A 149 -8.76 -6.14 6.81
N PHE A 150 -8.47 -4.93 6.31
CA PHE A 150 -7.47 -4.70 5.28
C PHE A 150 -6.04 -5.01 5.80
N SER A 151 -5.61 -6.26 5.64
CA SER A 151 -4.26 -6.73 6.00
C SER A 151 -3.25 -6.50 4.89
N LEU A 152 -1.95 -6.48 5.25
CA LEU A 152 -0.84 -6.45 4.27
C LEU A 152 -0.58 -7.84 3.66
N ILE A 153 -1.11 -8.90 4.27
CA ILE A 153 -0.98 -10.29 3.84
C ILE A 153 -2.34 -10.91 3.58
N VAL A 154 -2.37 -11.89 2.68
CA VAL A 154 -3.61 -12.62 2.37
C VAL A 154 -3.84 -13.71 3.42
N ARG A 155 -4.84 -13.49 4.27
CA ARG A 155 -5.34 -14.44 5.25
C ARG A 155 -6.79 -14.16 5.64
N ILE A 156 -7.52 -15.16 6.09
CA ILE A 156 -8.81 -14.98 6.75
C ILE A 156 -8.56 -14.76 8.24
N GLN A 157 -9.10 -13.66 8.77
CA GLN A 157 -8.92 -13.24 10.18
C GLN A 157 -10.09 -13.75 11.03
N VAL A 158 -10.23 -15.09 11.12
CA VAL A 158 -11.35 -15.74 11.82
C VAL A 158 -11.45 -15.26 13.27
N GLU A 159 -10.31 -15.08 13.94
CA GLU A 159 -10.22 -14.61 15.34
C GLU A 159 -10.73 -13.18 15.55
N ARG A 160 -10.91 -12.43 14.45
CA ARG A 160 -11.47 -11.06 14.47
C ARG A 160 -12.88 -11.00 13.88
N GLY A 161 -13.49 -12.15 13.55
CA GLY A 161 -14.80 -12.21 12.90
C GLY A 161 -14.78 -11.56 11.51
N HIS A 162 -13.86 -12.00 10.65
CA HIS A 162 -13.67 -11.42 9.29
C HIS A 162 -14.95 -11.48 8.48
N VAL A 163 -15.44 -10.31 8.08
CA VAL A 163 -16.61 -10.14 7.20
C VAL A 163 -16.24 -9.39 5.93
N VAL A 164 -17.04 -9.58 4.90
CA VAL A 164 -16.81 -8.96 3.58
C VAL A 164 -17.01 -7.44 3.66
N ALA A 165 -16.03 -6.67 3.20
CA ALA A 165 -16.16 -5.22 3.04
C ALA A 165 -16.96 -4.92 1.76
N THR A 166 -18.08 -4.21 1.90
CA THR A 166 -18.98 -3.87 0.79
C THR A 166 -19.20 -2.36 0.64
N ALA A 167 -18.65 -1.56 1.56
CA ALA A 167 -18.84 -0.11 1.59
C ALA A 167 -17.77 0.65 0.78
N GLY A 168 -18.01 1.93 0.56
CA GLY A 168 -17.04 2.82 -0.11
C GLY A 168 -16.69 2.33 -1.52
N PRO A 169 -15.38 2.28 -1.87
CA PRO A 169 -14.94 1.89 -3.20
C PRO A 169 -15.18 0.40 -3.51
N TYR A 170 -15.44 -0.44 -2.51
CA TYR A 170 -15.79 -1.86 -2.67
C TYR A 170 -17.15 -2.08 -3.34
N ARG A 171 -17.97 -1.02 -3.50
CA ARG A 171 -19.21 -1.09 -4.30
C ARG A 171 -18.95 -1.22 -5.81
N TRP A 172 -17.78 -0.81 -6.27
CA TRP A 172 -17.47 -0.75 -7.71
C TRP A 172 -16.49 -1.83 -8.16
N VAL A 173 -15.47 -2.09 -7.33
CA VAL A 173 -14.42 -3.11 -7.58
C VAL A 173 -14.08 -3.82 -6.29
N ARG A 174 -13.67 -5.10 -6.41
CA ARG A 174 -13.37 -5.93 -5.22
C ARG A 174 -12.04 -5.61 -4.55
N HIS A 175 -11.07 -5.06 -5.30
CA HIS A 175 -9.72 -4.76 -4.80
C HIS A 175 -9.29 -3.31 -5.08
N PRO A 176 -10.02 -2.31 -4.57
CA PRO A 176 -9.78 -0.90 -4.89
C PRO A 176 -8.41 -0.39 -4.42
N ALA A 177 -7.88 -0.90 -3.30
CA ALA A 177 -6.54 -0.53 -2.84
C ALA A 177 -5.44 -0.99 -3.81
N TYR A 178 -5.66 -2.14 -4.50
CA TYR A 178 -4.70 -2.62 -5.50
C TYR A 178 -4.77 -1.83 -6.80
N VAL A 179 -5.94 -1.33 -7.17
CA VAL A 179 -6.05 -0.31 -8.22
C VAL A 179 -5.17 0.89 -7.89
N GLY A 180 -5.31 1.43 -6.68
CA GLY A 180 -4.50 2.55 -6.21
C GLY A 180 -2.99 2.28 -6.23
N ALA A 181 -2.56 1.09 -5.79
CA ALA A 181 -1.16 0.68 -5.83
C ALA A 181 -0.62 0.56 -7.26
N ILE A 182 -1.36 -0.10 -8.16
CA ILE A 182 -1.00 -0.25 -9.58
C ILE A 182 -0.85 1.11 -10.24
N LEU A 183 -1.80 2.03 -10.01
CA LEU A 183 -1.69 3.40 -10.51
C LEU A 183 -0.43 4.09 -10.01
N GLY A 184 -0.10 3.95 -8.72
CA GLY A 184 1.14 4.49 -8.14
C GLY A 184 2.41 3.92 -8.78
N TYR A 185 2.45 2.61 -9.02
CA TYR A 185 3.62 1.94 -9.62
C TYR A 185 3.86 2.30 -11.09
N LEU A 186 2.79 2.62 -11.83
CA LEU A 186 2.90 3.04 -13.22
C LEU A 186 3.09 4.56 -13.37
N ALA A 187 2.42 5.35 -12.55
CA ALA A 187 2.48 6.80 -12.63
C ALA A 187 3.75 7.39 -11.97
N GLY A 188 4.27 6.72 -10.93
CA GLY A 188 5.48 7.16 -10.24
C GLY A 188 6.70 7.32 -11.16
N PRO A 189 7.05 6.34 -12.00
CA PRO A 189 8.08 6.48 -13.03
C PRO A 189 7.88 7.67 -13.97
N ILE A 190 6.64 7.91 -14.40
CA ILE A 190 6.30 9.04 -15.27
C ILE A 190 6.55 10.37 -14.53
N LEU A 191 6.13 10.48 -13.26
CA LEU A 191 6.43 11.63 -12.41
C LEU A 191 7.94 11.85 -12.27
N LEU A 192 8.73 10.78 -12.08
CA LEU A 192 10.18 10.87 -11.99
C LEU A 192 10.86 11.24 -13.34
N GLY A 193 10.13 11.21 -14.46
CA GLY A 193 10.68 11.47 -15.78
C GLY A 193 11.45 10.28 -16.35
N SER A 194 11.22 9.07 -15.87
CA SER A 194 12.00 7.88 -16.22
C SER A 194 11.16 6.81 -16.93
N TRP A 195 11.43 6.60 -18.22
CA TRP A 195 10.89 5.46 -18.97
C TRP A 195 11.46 4.12 -18.49
N TRP A 196 12.73 4.10 -18.07
CA TRP A 196 13.37 2.88 -17.58
C TRP A 196 12.80 2.41 -16.25
N ALA A 197 12.41 3.32 -15.37
CA ALA A 197 11.76 2.97 -14.12
C ALA A 197 10.35 2.35 -14.32
N LEU A 198 9.74 2.48 -15.51
CA LEU A 198 8.52 1.75 -15.87
C LEU A 198 8.71 0.23 -15.92
N LEU A 199 9.92 -0.27 -16.19
CA LEU A 199 10.16 -1.71 -16.17
C LEU A 199 9.93 -2.33 -14.78
N PRO A 200 10.63 -1.90 -13.72
CA PRO A 200 10.37 -2.43 -12.38
C PRO A 200 8.99 -2.01 -11.83
N GLY A 201 8.49 -0.81 -12.18
CA GLY A 201 7.13 -0.37 -11.83
C GLY A 201 6.06 -1.23 -12.47
N GLY A 202 6.18 -1.50 -13.78
CA GLY A 202 5.28 -2.36 -14.55
C GLY A 202 5.30 -3.81 -14.07
N LEU A 203 6.48 -4.36 -13.75
CA LEU A 203 6.59 -5.68 -13.16
C LEU A 203 5.89 -5.75 -11.79
N SER A 204 6.07 -4.73 -10.94
CA SER A 204 5.37 -4.63 -9.66
C SER A 204 3.86 -4.54 -9.84
N ALA A 205 3.39 -3.79 -10.83
CA ALA A 205 1.96 -3.70 -11.19
C ALA A 205 1.42 -5.06 -11.65
N LEU A 206 2.14 -5.79 -12.50
CA LEU A 206 1.77 -7.12 -12.96
C LEU A 206 1.70 -8.11 -11.79
N LEU A 207 2.66 -8.09 -10.88
CA LEU A 207 2.64 -8.91 -9.68
C LEU A 207 1.42 -8.61 -8.79
N MET A 208 0.98 -7.36 -8.71
CA MET A 208 -0.25 -6.99 -8.00
C MET A 208 -1.50 -7.52 -8.72
N VAL A 209 -1.53 -7.58 -10.05
CA VAL A 209 -2.62 -8.22 -10.81
C VAL A 209 -2.68 -9.72 -10.49
N VAL A 210 -1.52 -10.41 -10.50
CA VAL A 210 -1.43 -11.84 -10.12
C VAL A 210 -1.89 -12.05 -8.68
N ARG A 211 -1.40 -11.21 -7.75
CA ARG A 211 -1.83 -11.22 -6.35
C ARG A 211 -3.33 -11.08 -6.21
N THR A 212 -3.93 -10.13 -6.94
CA THR A 212 -5.38 -9.93 -6.96
C THR A 212 -6.13 -11.20 -7.35
N ALA A 213 -5.67 -11.90 -8.41
CA ALA A 213 -6.31 -13.14 -8.85
C ALA A 213 -6.23 -14.26 -7.80
N LEU A 214 -5.09 -14.40 -7.14
CA LEU A 214 -4.87 -15.43 -6.12
C LEU A 214 -5.63 -15.13 -4.83
N GLU A 215 -5.64 -13.87 -4.39
CA GLU A 215 -6.41 -13.44 -3.22
C GLU A 215 -7.90 -13.58 -3.45
N ASP A 216 -8.41 -13.13 -4.60
CA ASP A 216 -9.82 -13.29 -4.96
C ASP A 216 -10.27 -14.75 -4.93
N ARG A 217 -9.42 -15.68 -5.42
CA ARG A 217 -9.67 -17.13 -5.33
C ARG A 217 -9.68 -17.63 -3.88
N THR A 218 -8.79 -17.10 -3.04
CA THR A 218 -8.73 -17.45 -1.62
C THR A 218 -9.99 -16.99 -0.90
N LEU A 219 -10.41 -15.73 -1.13
CA LEU A 219 -11.61 -15.16 -0.52
C LEU A 219 -12.89 -15.90 -0.98
N LEU A 220 -12.97 -16.28 -2.25
CA LEU A 220 -14.10 -17.08 -2.78
C LEU A 220 -14.24 -18.45 -2.11
N ARG A 221 -13.14 -19.04 -1.65
CA ARG A 221 -13.12 -20.38 -1.04
C ARG A 221 -13.23 -20.36 0.47
N GLU A 222 -12.66 -19.32 1.11
CA GLU A 222 -12.39 -19.35 2.55
C GLU A 222 -13.19 -18.28 3.33
N LEU A 223 -13.75 -17.24 2.68
CA LEU A 223 -14.50 -16.18 3.37
C LEU A 223 -16.00 -16.31 3.12
N GLU A 224 -16.74 -16.55 4.18
CA GLU A 224 -18.21 -16.63 4.14
C GLU A 224 -18.81 -15.31 3.61
N GLY A 225 -19.83 -15.41 2.76
CA GLY A 225 -20.49 -14.26 2.13
C GLY A 225 -19.74 -13.66 0.94
N TYR A 226 -18.45 -13.96 0.75
CA TYR A 226 -17.69 -13.41 -0.38
C TYR A 226 -18.21 -13.87 -1.76
N PRO A 227 -18.65 -15.12 -1.99
CA PRO A 227 -19.25 -15.54 -3.27
C PRO A 227 -20.49 -14.71 -3.63
N VAL A 228 -21.35 -14.39 -2.66
CA VAL A 228 -22.54 -13.53 -2.88
C VAL A 228 -22.11 -12.12 -3.26
N TYR A 229 -21.18 -11.52 -2.53
CA TYR A 229 -20.62 -10.22 -2.88
C TYR A 229 -19.97 -10.21 -4.27
N ALA A 230 -19.19 -11.24 -4.62
CA ALA A 230 -18.52 -11.34 -5.91
C ALA A 230 -19.51 -11.48 -7.08
N SER A 231 -20.71 -12.03 -6.85
CA SER A 231 -21.78 -12.08 -7.86
C SER A 231 -22.39 -10.70 -8.14
N GLN A 232 -22.42 -9.83 -7.12
CA GLN A 232 -22.93 -8.46 -7.22
C GLN A 232 -21.88 -7.50 -7.78
N VAL A 233 -20.65 -7.59 -7.28
CA VAL A 233 -19.50 -6.78 -7.72
C VAL A 233 -18.57 -7.66 -8.56
N ARG A 234 -18.86 -7.79 -9.85
CA ARG A 234 -18.17 -8.73 -10.76
C ARG A 234 -16.72 -8.34 -11.07
N ARG A 235 -16.35 -7.08 -10.86
CA ARG A 235 -15.06 -6.50 -11.29
C ARG A 235 -14.03 -6.56 -10.18
N ARG A 236 -12.84 -7.11 -10.48
CA ARG A 236 -11.72 -7.19 -9.51
C ARG A 236 -10.99 -5.86 -9.37
N LEU A 237 -10.54 -5.29 -10.49
CA LEU A 237 -9.73 -4.06 -10.53
C LEU A 237 -10.35 -2.98 -11.41
N ILE A 238 -10.63 -3.28 -12.69
CA ILE A 238 -11.04 -2.27 -13.67
C ILE A 238 -12.51 -2.47 -14.03
N PRO A 239 -13.36 -1.43 -13.83
CA PRO A 239 -14.74 -1.46 -14.26
C PRO A 239 -14.86 -1.74 -15.76
N GLY A 240 -15.60 -2.81 -16.11
CA GLY A 240 -15.83 -3.20 -17.50
C GLY A 240 -14.77 -4.12 -18.14
N VAL A 241 -13.61 -4.33 -17.51
CA VAL A 241 -12.52 -5.15 -18.07
C VAL A 241 -12.30 -6.42 -17.24
N TRP A 242 -12.04 -6.32 -15.95
CA TRP A 242 -11.70 -7.48 -15.11
C TRP A 242 -11.95 -7.25 -13.60
#